data_00ff82ee79bb8e8d711a680a84296f95
#
_entry.id   00ff82ee79bb8e8d711a680a84296f95
#
_cell.length_a   1.000
_cell.length_b   1.000
_cell.length_c   1.000
_cell.angle_alpha   90.00
_cell.angle_beta   90.00
_cell.angle_gamma   90.00
#
_symmetry.space_group_name_H-M   'P 1'
#
loop_
_entity.id
_entity.type
_entity.pdbx_description
1 polymer ?
#
loop_
_entity_poly.entity_id
_entity_poly.type
_entity_poly.pdbx_seq_one_letter_code
_entity_poly.pdbx_strand_id
1 'polypeptide(L)' 'MPKTLSEKYGYKGVEYGVQQTGPNVWKWGIYPKIGSGVTAKRGKASTRNEAVAACKAAIEQAFQKRALR' A
#
# COMPACT_ATOMS: atom_id res chain seq x y z
N MET A 1 6.23 25.13 7.72
CA MET A 1 6.52 23.70 7.90
C MET A 1 6.03 22.93 6.69
N PRO A 2 6.91 22.24 6.02
CA PRO A 2 6.48 21.46 4.86
C PRO A 2 5.56 20.33 5.29
N LYS A 3 4.50 20.18 4.56
CA LYS A 3 3.58 19.10 4.81
C LYS A 3 3.85 17.98 3.83
N THR A 4 4.07 16.80 4.36
CA THR A 4 4.18 15.62 3.52
C THR A 4 2.77 15.16 3.18
N LEU A 5 2.51 15.03 1.89
CA LEU A 5 1.21 14.50 1.47
C LEU A 5 1.13 13.05 1.86
N SER A 6 0.10 12.74 2.63
CA SER A 6 -0.05 11.40 3.16
C SER A 6 -1.54 11.06 3.11
N GLU A 7 -1.86 9.93 2.48
CA GLU A 7 -3.24 9.50 2.29
C GLU A 7 -3.38 8.06 2.75
N LYS A 8 -4.51 7.76 3.38
CA LYS A 8 -4.81 6.40 3.84
C LYS A 8 -6.13 5.95 3.24
N TYR A 9 -6.16 4.71 2.84
CA TYR A 9 -7.35 4.11 2.21
C TYR A 9 -7.51 2.69 2.68
N GLY A 10 -8.65 2.11 2.37
CA GLY A 10 -8.90 0.69 2.62
C GLY A 10 -9.24 -0.02 1.32
N TYR A 11 -8.81 -1.26 1.20
CA TYR A 11 -9.08 -2.08 0.03
C TYR A 11 -9.18 -3.53 0.46
N LYS A 12 -10.35 -4.13 0.24
CA LYS A 12 -10.59 -5.52 0.60
C LYS A 12 -10.29 -5.81 2.08
N GLY A 13 -10.60 -4.84 2.94
CA GLY A 13 -10.37 -5.00 4.38
C GLY A 13 -8.96 -4.76 4.83
N VAL A 14 -8.07 -4.32 3.94
CA VAL A 14 -6.69 -4.04 4.29
C VAL A 14 -6.43 -2.54 4.13
N GLU A 15 -5.88 -1.93 5.16
CA GLU A 15 -5.52 -0.51 5.07
C GLU A 15 -4.22 -0.35 4.31
N TYR A 16 -4.14 0.71 3.53
CA TYR A 16 -2.88 1.06 2.87
C TYR A 16 -2.72 2.57 2.88
N GLY A 17 -1.49 3.02 2.70
CA GLY A 17 -1.20 4.44 2.67
C GLY A 17 -0.17 4.77 1.63
N VAL A 18 -0.24 6.00 1.12
CA VAL A 18 0.75 6.53 0.20
C VAL A 18 1.22 7.88 0.74
N GLN A 19 2.48 8.19 0.52
CA GLN A 19 3.09 9.40 1.05
C GLN A 19 4.10 9.92 0.05
N GLN A 20 3.99 11.20 -0.27
CA GLN A 20 4.95 11.83 -1.16
C GLN A 20 6.18 12.25 -0.35
N THR A 21 7.34 11.80 -0.75
CA THR A 21 8.60 12.12 -0.07
C THR A 21 9.54 12.92 -0.93
N GLY A 22 9.19 13.15 -2.20
CA GLY A 22 9.99 13.95 -3.11
C GLY A 22 9.20 14.27 -4.36
N PRO A 23 9.77 15.06 -5.29
CA PRO A 23 9.04 15.50 -6.48
C PRO A 23 8.48 14.35 -7.31
N ASN A 24 9.22 13.27 -7.42
CA ASN A 24 8.80 12.11 -8.20
C ASN A 24 8.96 10.84 -7.38
N VAL A 25 8.77 10.94 -6.06
CA VAL A 25 8.95 9.79 -5.18
C VAL A 25 7.76 9.69 -4.25
N TRP A 26 7.06 8.56 -4.35
CA TRP A 26 5.95 8.25 -3.49
C TRP A 26 6.25 6.94 -2.77
N LYS A 27 6.16 6.96 -1.46
CA LYS A 27 6.27 5.74 -0.68
C LYS A 27 4.89 5.19 -0.42
N TRP A 28 4.77 3.87 -0.46
CA TRP A 28 3.50 3.23 -0.18
C TRP A 28 3.70 2.06 0.76
N GLY A 29 2.65 1.69 1.45
CA GLY A 29 2.69 0.54 2.31
C GLY A 29 1.31 0.02 2.58
N ILE A 30 1.21 -1.27 2.86
CA ILE A 30 -0.05 -1.88 3.28
C ILE A 30 0.09 -2.29 4.73
N TYR A 31 -0.99 -2.13 5.47
CA TYR A 31 -1.01 -2.34 6.92
C TYR A 31 -2.14 -3.31 7.27
N PRO A 32 -1.94 -4.60 7.00
CA PRO A 32 -2.99 -5.58 7.33
C PRO A 32 -3.16 -5.73 8.82
N LYS A 33 -4.33 -6.14 9.23
CA LYS A 33 -4.60 -6.37 10.64
C LYS A 33 -3.89 -7.62 11.11
N ILE A 34 -3.54 -7.64 12.39
CA ILE A 34 -2.92 -8.80 13.00
C ILE A 34 -3.90 -9.97 12.91
N GLY A 35 -3.40 -11.10 12.47
CA GLY A 35 -4.24 -12.30 12.32
C GLY A 35 -4.91 -12.43 10.99
N SER A 36 -4.75 -11.44 10.10
CA SER A 36 -5.37 -11.50 8.77
C SER A 36 -4.70 -12.50 7.85
N GLY A 37 -3.46 -12.87 8.14
CA GLY A 37 -2.69 -13.73 7.27
C GLY A 37 -2.03 -12.99 6.12
N VAL A 38 -2.18 -11.68 6.07
CA VAL A 38 -1.59 -10.84 5.03
C VAL A 38 -0.32 -10.21 5.59
N THR A 39 0.75 -10.25 4.83
CA THR A 39 2.03 -9.68 5.25
C THR A 39 2.12 -8.22 4.84
N ALA A 40 2.58 -7.37 5.74
CA ALA A 40 2.79 -5.96 5.44
C ALA A 40 3.89 -5.82 4.38
N LYS A 41 3.69 -4.90 3.44
CA LYS A 41 4.67 -4.63 2.38
C LYS A 41 4.81 -3.13 2.19
N ARG A 42 5.97 -2.73 1.71
CA ARG A 42 6.27 -1.33 1.43
C ARG A 42 7.07 -1.23 0.13
N GLY A 43 6.99 -0.06 -0.48
CA GLY A 43 7.75 0.17 -1.68
C GLY A 43 7.72 1.63 -2.07
N LYS A 44 8.22 1.91 -3.26
CA LYS A 44 8.26 3.27 -3.80
C LYS A 44 7.69 3.28 -5.20
N ALA A 45 7.17 4.43 -5.59
CA ALA A 45 6.64 4.64 -6.92
C ALA A 45 6.97 6.05 -7.37
N SER A 46 6.86 6.30 -8.66
CA SER A 46 7.15 7.63 -9.21
C SER A 46 5.96 8.57 -9.10
N THR A 47 4.76 8.05 -9.08
CA THR A 47 3.54 8.85 -9.00
C THR A 47 2.60 8.28 -7.97
N ARG A 48 1.63 9.12 -7.58
CA ARG A 48 0.60 8.68 -6.64
C ARG A 48 -0.21 7.52 -7.21
N ASN A 49 -0.57 7.60 -8.49
CA ASN A 49 -1.36 6.54 -9.11
C ASN A 49 -0.61 5.21 -9.10
N GLU A 50 0.68 5.25 -9.37
CA GLU A 50 1.49 4.04 -9.32
C GLU A 50 1.58 3.50 -7.90
N ALA A 51 1.70 4.38 -6.93
CA ALA A 51 1.76 3.93 -5.54
C ALA A 51 0.46 3.25 -5.13
N VAL A 52 -0.68 3.84 -5.48
CA VAL A 52 -1.98 3.26 -5.16
C VAL A 52 -2.14 1.92 -5.86
N ALA A 53 -1.77 1.85 -7.15
CA ALA A 53 -1.86 0.61 -7.89
C ALA A 53 -0.99 -0.48 -7.27
N ALA A 54 0.21 -0.11 -6.81
CA ALA A 54 1.10 -1.06 -6.18
C ALA A 54 0.50 -1.59 -4.88
N CYS A 55 -0.15 -0.73 -4.10
CA CYS A 55 -0.81 -1.17 -2.88
C CYS A 55 -1.92 -2.17 -3.18
N LYS A 56 -2.76 -1.86 -4.15
CA LYS A 56 -3.86 -2.75 -4.50
C LYS A 56 -3.35 -4.08 -5.03
N ALA A 57 -2.30 -4.05 -5.86
CA ALA A 57 -1.70 -5.27 -6.38
C ALA A 57 -1.13 -6.12 -5.26
N ALA A 58 -0.44 -5.49 -4.30
CA ALA A 58 0.13 -6.23 -3.19
C ALA A 58 -0.96 -6.90 -2.35
N ILE A 59 -2.05 -6.19 -2.12
CA ILE A 59 -3.17 -6.75 -1.35
C ILE A 59 -3.79 -7.92 -2.09
N GLU A 60 -4.01 -7.77 -3.39
CA GLU A 60 -4.61 -8.83 -4.19
C GLU A 60 -3.70 -10.06 -4.24
N GLN A 61 -2.40 -9.86 -4.39
CA GLN A 61 -1.47 -10.98 -4.40
C GLN A 61 -1.48 -11.73 -3.07
N ALA A 62 -1.61 -11.02 -1.98
CA ALA A 62 -1.67 -11.67 -0.67
C ALA A 62 -2.91 -12.55 -0.56
N PHE A 63 -4.05 -12.07 -1.05
CA PHE A 63 -5.28 -12.88 -1.03
C PHE A 63 -5.19 -14.05 -1.99
N GLN A 64 -4.57 -13.87 -3.14
CA GLN A 64 -4.40 -14.97 -4.08
C GLN A 64 -3.56 -16.09 -3.49
N LYS A 65 -2.50 -15.73 -2.78
CA LYS A 65 -1.67 -16.74 -2.13
C LYS A 65 -2.46 -17.55 -1.13
N ARG A 66 -3.34 -16.89 -0.39
CA ARG A 66 -4.17 -17.60 0.58
C ARG A 66 -5.16 -18.53 -0.10
N ALA A 67 -5.68 -18.11 -1.24
CA ALA A 67 -6.66 -18.89 -1.97
C ALA A 67 -6.08 -20.15 -2.62
N LEU A 68 -4.78 -20.13 -2.85
CA LEU A 68 -4.10 -21.23 -3.54
C LEU A 68 -3.66 -22.36 -2.61
N ARG A 69 -4.20 -22.42 -1.47
CA ARG A 69 -3.84 -23.45 -0.50
C ARG A 69 -4.39 -24.81 -0.88
#